data_825c1473a8222f5a7ee3321f7408c872
#
_entry.id   825c1473a8222f5a7ee3321f7408c872
#
_cell.length_a   1.000
_cell.length_b   1.000
_cell.length_c   1.000
_cell.angle_alpha   90.00
_cell.angle_beta   90.00
_cell.angle_gamma   90.00
#
_symmetry.space_group_name_H-M   'P 1'
#
loop_
_entity.id
_entity.type
_entity.pdbx_description
1 polymer ?
#
loop_
_entity_poly.entity_id
_entity_poly.type
_entity_poly.pdbx_seq_one_letter_code
_entity_poly.pdbx_strand_id
1 'polypeptide(L)'
;LPTDVSPRPSVGRVVHYVSHGTPVQPCGAQAFPPACRAATVTEVDPDNPARVGLAVTNPTGSFFHPLSGGGSLHQDVSGGLVGGSWHWPERV
;
A
#
# COMPACT_ATOMS: atom_id res chain seq x y z
N LEU A 1 -10.65 -8.94 -16.40
CA LEU A 1 -11.14 -7.59 -16.17
C LEU A 1 -10.02 -6.67 -15.74
N PRO A 2 -10.05 -5.38 -16.13
CA PRO A 2 -8.96 -4.45 -15.82
C PRO A 2 -8.69 -4.27 -14.34
N THR A 3 -9.70 -4.48 -13.48
CA THR A 3 -9.59 -4.31 -12.04
C THR A 3 -9.21 -5.59 -11.31
N ASP A 4 -9.09 -6.72 -12.02
CA ASP A 4 -8.72 -7.97 -11.39
C ASP A 4 -7.24 -7.97 -11.01
N VAL A 5 -6.97 -8.51 -9.82
CA VAL A 5 -5.63 -8.70 -9.31
C VAL A 5 -5.38 -10.18 -9.15
N SER A 6 -4.20 -10.65 -9.57
CA SER A 6 -3.87 -12.07 -9.48
C SER A 6 -2.58 -12.25 -8.68
N PRO A 7 -2.62 -12.98 -7.54
CA PRO A 7 -3.84 -13.51 -6.91
C PRO A 7 -4.71 -12.38 -6.33
N ARG A 8 -5.98 -12.68 -6.09
CA ARG A 8 -6.87 -11.70 -5.46
C ARG A 8 -6.52 -11.53 -3.99
N PRO A 9 -6.52 -10.28 -3.48
CA PRO A 9 -6.31 -10.07 -2.06
C PRO A 9 -7.49 -10.60 -1.24
N SER A 10 -7.20 -11.01 -0.01
CA SER A 10 -8.23 -11.39 0.96
C SER A 10 -7.82 -10.90 2.34
N VAL A 11 -8.81 -10.77 3.22
CA VAL A 11 -8.56 -10.32 4.60
C VAL A 11 -7.54 -11.22 5.28
N GLY A 12 -6.55 -10.63 5.93
CA GLY A 12 -5.49 -11.34 6.62
C GLY A 12 -4.23 -11.58 5.80
N ARG A 13 -4.24 -11.31 4.49
CA ARG A 13 -3.05 -11.45 3.66
C ARG A 13 -2.06 -10.33 3.93
N VAL A 14 -0.79 -10.67 3.90
CA VAL A 14 0.29 -9.68 4.05
C VAL A 14 0.69 -9.19 2.67
N VAL A 15 0.73 -7.87 2.53
CA VAL A 15 1.15 -7.19 1.30
C VAL A 15 2.16 -6.10 1.65
N HIS A 16 2.75 -5.46 0.66
CA HIS A 16 3.57 -4.29 0.86
C HIS A 16 2.76 -3.03 0.56
N TYR A 17 2.82 -2.06 1.45
CA TYR A 17 2.28 -0.74 1.25
C TYR A 17 3.42 0.24 0.99
N VAL A 18 3.25 1.12 0.01
CA VAL A 18 4.24 2.16 -0.29
C VAL A 18 3.86 3.43 0.45
N SER A 19 4.68 3.84 1.40
CA SER A 19 4.43 5.08 2.14
C SER A 19 4.68 6.30 1.25
N HIS A 20 3.95 7.40 1.54
CA HIS A 20 4.13 8.65 0.80
C HIS A 20 5.47 9.32 1.12
N GLY A 21 6.05 9.03 2.28
CA GLY A 21 7.20 9.75 2.77
C GLY A 21 6.81 11.10 3.37
N THR A 22 7.79 11.82 3.86
CA THR A 22 7.60 13.18 4.39
C THR A 22 7.66 14.20 3.26
N PRO A 23 7.08 15.40 3.43
CA PRO A 23 7.19 16.45 2.42
C PRO A 23 8.66 16.79 2.10
N VAL A 24 8.93 17.04 0.82
CA VAL A 24 10.26 17.46 0.38
C VAL A 24 10.47 18.90 0.82
N GLN A 25 11.62 19.19 1.46
CA GLN A 25 11.99 20.52 1.89
C GLN A 25 12.36 21.41 0.69
N PRO A 26 12.31 22.75 0.85
CA PRO A 26 12.72 23.66 -0.22
C PRO A 26 14.14 23.42 -0.74
N CYS A 27 15.02 22.87 0.10
CA CYS A 27 16.40 22.53 -0.30
C CYS A 27 16.48 21.20 -1.07
N GLY A 28 15.35 20.51 -1.30
CA GLY A 28 15.31 19.22 -1.96
C GLY A 28 15.48 18.03 -1.02
N ALA A 29 15.73 18.27 0.27
CA ALA A 29 15.89 17.19 1.24
C ALA A 29 14.53 16.62 1.66
N GLN A 30 14.51 15.33 1.99
CA GLN A 30 13.32 14.64 2.47
C GLN A 30 13.74 13.79 3.66
N ALA A 31 13.11 14.00 4.82
CA ALA A 31 13.49 13.29 6.04
C ALA A 31 13.22 11.79 5.93
N PHE A 32 12.08 11.41 5.35
CA PHE A 32 11.73 10.00 5.14
C PHE A 32 11.19 9.84 3.72
N PRO A 33 11.95 9.20 2.82
CA PRO A 33 11.47 8.96 1.46
C PRO A 33 10.38 7.88 1.44
N PRO A 34 9.60 7.78 0.34
CA PRO A 34 8.68 6.67 0.16
C PRO A 34 9.40 5.33 0.30
N ALA A 35 8.76 4.38 0.97
CA ALA A 35 9.35 3.07 1.21
C ALA A 35 8.27 2.02 1.32
N CYS A 36 8.62 0.77 0.98
CA CYS A 36 7.73 -0.37 1.19
C CYS A 36 7.62 -0.67 2.68
N ARG A 37 6.39 -0.89 3.14
CA ARG A 37 6.08 -1.24 4.52
C ARG A 37 5.24 -2.51 4.55
N ALA A 38 5.40 -3.31 5.60
CA ALA A 38 4.55 -4.48 5.81
C ALA A 38 3.12 -4.02 6.10
N ALA A 39 2.14 -4.69 5.50
CA ALA A 39 0.74 -4.35 5.73
C ALA A 39 -0.11 -5.61 5.66
N THR A 40 -1.21 -5.61 6.42
CA THR A 40 -2.18 -6.69 6.42
C THR A 40 -3.49 -6.18 5.84
N VAL A 41 -4.08 -6.94 4.91
CA VAL A 41 -5.37 -6.59 4.32
C VAL A 41 -6.45 -6.75 5.38
N THR A 42 -7.18 -5.67 5.65
CA THR A 42 -8.28 -5.66 6.62
C THR A 42 -9.65 -5.67 5.96
N GLU A 43 -9.73 -5.18 4.72
CA GLU A 43 -10.97 -5.13 3.95
C GLU A 43 -10.64 -5.26 2.47
N VAL A 44 -11.58 -5.78 1.69
CA VAL A 44 -11.46 -5.80 0.23
C VAL A 44 -12.72 -5.16 -0.33
N ASP A 45 -12.56 -4.20 -1.23
CA ASP A 45 -13.70 -3.54 -1.88
C ASP A 45 -14.43 -4.57 -2.75
N PRO A 46 -15.72 -4.83 -2.49
CA PRO A 46 -16.46 -5.82 -3.29
C PRO A 46 -16.65 -5.42 -4.74
N ASP A 47 -16.57 -4.14 -5.05
CA ASP A 47 -16.73 -3.63 -6.42
C ASP A 47 -15.40 -3.52 -7.15
N ASN A 48 -14.28 -3.45 -6.42
CA ASN A 48 -12.95 -3.33 -7.00
C ASN A 48 -11.92 -4.06 -6.12
N PRO A 49 -11.65 -5.35 -6.39
CA PRO A 49 -10.71 -6.12 -5.57
C PRO A 49 -9.27 -5.58 -5.53
N ALA A 50 -8.91 -4.70 -6.45
CA ALA A 50 -7.60 -4.06 -6.43
C ALA A 50 -7.50 -3.00 -5.32
N ARG A 51 -8.63 -2.58 -4.77
CA ARG A 51 -8.68 -1.59 -3.70
C ARG A 51 -8.98 -2.27 -2.37
N VAL A 52 -8.11 -2.06 -1.39
CA VAL A 52 -8.21 -2.73 -0.09
C VAL A 52 -7.99 -1.75 1.04
N GLY A 53 -8.49 -2.10 2.22
CA GLY A 53 -8.11 -1.46 3.47
C GLY A 53 -6.90 -2.18 4.04
N LEU A 54 -6.00 -1.44 4.68
CA LEU A 54 -4.75 -1.98 5.19
C LEU A 54 -4.50 -1.55 6.63
N ALA A 55 -3.89 -2.45 7.40
CA ALA A 55 -3.21 -2.13 8.64
C ALA A 55 -1.70 -2.12 8.33
N VAL A 56 -1.10 -0.95 8.34
CA VAL A 56 0.30 -0.76 7.94
C VAL A 56 1.20 -0.75 9.17
N THR A 57 2.27 -1.54 9.14
CA THR A 57 3.22 -1.64 10.23
C THR A 57 4.54 -0.99 9.82
N ASN A 58 4.92 0.07 10.53
CA ASN A 58 6.23 0.71 10.41
C ASN A 58 7.14 0.21 11.53
N PRO A 59 8.47 0.42 11.44
CA PRO A 59 9.37 0.02 12.51
C PRO A 59 9.04 0.63 13.87
N THR A 60 8.41 1.81 13.89
CA THR A 60 8.14 2.56 15.11
C THR A 60 6.66 2.64 15.46
N GLY A 61 5.79 1.96 14.74
CA GLY A 61 4.35 1.97 15.03
C GLY A 61 3.54 1.53 13.83
N SER A 62 2.24 1.57 13.98
CA SER A 62 1.33 1.15 12.92
C SER A 62 0.23 2.19 12.71
N PHE A 63 -0.39 2.16 11.53
CA PHE A 63 -1.54 3.00 11.22
C PHE A 63 -2.49 2.24 10.28
N PHE A 64 -3.71 2.77 10.12
CA PHE A 64 -4.73 2.10 9.35
C PHE A 64 -5.15 2.93 8.14
N HIS A 65 -5.36 2.26 7.00
CA HIS A 65 -5.90 2.82 5.77
C HIS A 65 -7.23 2.13 5.46
N PRO A 66 -8.35 2.53 6.08
CA PRO A 66 -9.63 1.86 5.83
C PRO A 66 -10.20 2.25 4.47
N LEU A 67 -11.08 1.39 3.92
CA LEU A 67 -11.80 1.72 2.69
C LEU A 67 -12.62 2.99 2.83
N SER A 68 -13.19 3.22 4.00
CA SER A 68 -13.96 4.44 4.28
C SER A 68 -13.11 5.71 4.15
N GLY A 69 -11.80 5.61 4.29
CA GLY A 69 -10.85 6.71 4.11
C GLY A 69 -10.23 6.76 2.73
N GLY A 70 -10.69 5.94 1.79
CA GLY A 70 -10.18 5.89 0.43
C GLY A 70 -9.47 4.59 0.06
N GLY A 71 -8.97 3.84 1.03
CA GLY A 71 -8.27 2.59 0.79
C GLY A 71 -6.95 2.76 0.04
N SER A 72 -6.40 1.64 -0.42
CA SER A 72 -5.14 1.59 -1.16
C SER A 72 -5.35 0.79 -2.44
N LEU A 73 -4.91 1.32 -3.58
CA LEU A 73 -5.03 0.66 -4.88
C LEU A 73 -3.76 -0.12 -5.21
N HIS A 74 -3.94 -1.27 -5.85
CA HIS A 74 -2.83 -2.07 -6.35
C HIS A 74 -2.04 -1.30 -7.41
N GLN A 75 -0.72 -1.34 -7.30
CA GLN A 75 0.18 -0.76 -8.28
C GLN A 75 1.39 -1.67 -8.44
N ASP A 76 1.61 -2.15 -9.65
CA ASP A 76 2.75 -2.99 -9.95
C ASP A 76 4.05 -2.21 -9.75
N VAL A 77 5.03 -2.83 -9.09
CA VAL A 77 6.34 -2.21 -8.85
C VAL A 77 7.14 -1.95 -10.11
N SER A 78 6.81 -2.61 -11.22
CA SER A 78 7.48 -2.36 -12.50
C SER A 78 7.33 -0.91 -12.97
N GLY A 79 6.29 -0.20 -12.52
CA GLY A 79 6.10 1.22 -12.80
C GLY A 79 6.73 2.14 -11.76
N GLY A 80 7.51 1.62 -10.83
CA GLY A 80 8.09 2.37 -9.73
C GLY A 80 7.20 2.37 -8.49
N LEU A 81 7.70 2.95 -7.40
CA LEU A 81 6.95 3.01 -6.14
C LEU A 81 6.01 4.21 -6.16
N VAL A 82 4.72 3.95 -6.00
CA VAL A 82 3.68 5.00 -5.96
C VAL A 82 3.16 5.11 -4.54
N GLY A 83 3.35 6.25 -3.90
CA GLY A 83 2.89 6.48 -2.52
C GLY A 83 1.40 6.23 -2.37
N GLY A 84 1.02 5.50 -1.33
CA GLY A 84 -0.36 5.14 -1.05
C GLY A 84 -0.85 3.89 -1.76
N SER A 85 -0.02 3.25 -2.59
CA SER A 85 -0.37 2.01 -3.29
C SER A 85 0.08 0.78 -2.50
N TRP A 86 -0.42 -0.39 -2.92
CA TRP A 86 0.04 -1.66 -2.38
C TRP A 86 0.44 -2.60 -3.51
N HIS A 87 1.29 -3.59 -3.20
CA HIS A 87 1.67 -4.65 -4.13
C HIS A 87 1.96 -5.92 -3.35
N TRP A 88 1.98 -7.04 -4.04
CA TRP A 88 2.35 -8.31 -3.43
C TRP A 88 3.83 -8.30 -3.07
N PRO A 89 4.22 -8.94 -1.94
CA PRO A 89 5.63 -9.05 -1.58
C PRO A 89 6.42 -9.76 -2.67
N GLU A 90 7.63 -9.29 -2.90
CA GLU A 90 8.54 -9.96 -3.82
C GLU A 90 8.96 -11.31 -3.24
N ARG A 91 9.13 -12.28 -4.12
CA ARG A 91 9.67 -13.58 -3.72
C ARG A 91 11.19 -13.46 -3.61
N VAL A 92 11.69 -13.97 -2.50
CA VAL A 92 13.13 -14.00 -2.23
C VAL A 92 13.65 -15.40 -2.33
#